data_310272591e9f0166da3681bda23d5a8f
#
_entry.id   310272591e9f0166da3681bda23d5a8f
#
_cell.length_a   1.000
_cell.length_b   1.000
_cell.length_c   1.000
_cell.angle_alpha   90.00
_cell.angle_beta   90.00
_cell.angle_gamma   90.00
#
_symmetry.space_group_name_H-M   'P 1'
#
loop_
_entity.id
_entity.type
_entity.pdbx_description
1 polymer ?
#
loop_
_entity_poly.entity_id
_entity_poly.type
_entity_poly.pdbx_seq_one_letter_code
_entity_poly.pdbx_strand_id
1 'polypeptide(L)'
;VAYYVDPENGNDDNDGTSPETAWKTLRKASSIRKLTAGGKILLKAGCTWNGEQLLVKNAEGTAENPVVIGSYGEGAKPVINGNGANWTYATKEDLAAVHIKNSQNIVVENLDITNWDASAGEIGTYKQSSKLLSGLVVENRDAGELANVTIRNNKIHDVNGKMAGGADKG
;
A
#
# COMPACT_ATOMS: atom_id res chain seq x y z
N VAL A 1 0.46 17.49 -7.38
CA VAL A 1 -0.39 16.65 -8.24
C VAL A 1 -1.05 15.58 -7.39
N ALA A 2 -2.35 15.40 -7.52
CA ALA A 2 -3.08 14.29 -6.94
C ALA A 2 -3.41 13.26 -8.04
N TYR A 3 -3.15 11.99 -7.75
CA TYR A 3 -3.54 10.88 -8.60
C TYR A 3 -4.67 10.10 -7.94
N TYR A 4 -5.66 9.72 -8.73
CA TYR A 4 -6.88 9.04 -8.29
C TYR A 4 -6.90 7.62 -8.84
N VAL A 5 -7.34 6.67 -8.01
CA VAL A 5 -7.42 5.24 -8.39
C VAL A 5 -8.81 4.71 -8.07
N ASP A 6 -9.49 4.14 -9.06
CA ASP A 6 -10.84 3.57 -8.98
C ASP A 6 -10.86 2.21 -9.69
N PRO A 7 -11.00 1.08 -8.97
CA PRO A 7 -10.90 -0.24 -9.58
C PRO A 7 -12.11 -0.59 -10.45
N GLU A 8 -13.23 0.12 -10.26
CA GLU A 8 -14.49 -0.14 -10.98
C GLU A 8 -14.60 0.67 -12.27
N ASN A 9 -14.31 1.98 -12.20
CA ASN A 9 -14.51 2.90 -13.31
C ASN A 9 -13.21 3.48 -13.89
N GLY A 10 -12.08 3.22 -13.25
CA GLY A 10 -10.79 3.72 -13.70
C GLY A 10 -10.27 3.02 -14.95
N ASN A 11 -9.29 3.65 -15.59
CA ASN A 11 -8.57 3.11 -16.75
C ASN A 11 -7.10 3.54 -16.64
N ASP A 12 -6.19 2.58 -16.76
CA ASP A 12 -4.76 2.85 -16.63
C ASP A 12 -4.16 3.65 -17.81
N ASP A 13 -4.93 3.82 -18.87
CA ASP A 13 -4.57 4.72 -19.99
C ASP A 13 -4.90 6.19 -19.73
N ASN A 14 -5.65 6.47 -18.67
CA ASN A 14 -5.95 7.83 -18.24
C ASN A 14 -4.71 8.51 -17.61
N ASP A 15 -4.80 9.82 -17.42
CA ASP A 15 -3.76 10.59 -16.72
C ASP A 15 -3.80 10.45 -15.19
N GLY A 16 -4.93 9.99 -14.63
CA GLY A 16 -5.12 9.79 -13.20
C GLY A 16 -5.32 11.06 -12.39
N THR A 17 -5.42 12.23 -13.01
CA THR A 17 -5.33 13.52 -12.31
C THR A 17 -6.67 14.07 -11.79
N SER A 18 -7.77 13.37 -12.05
CA SER A 18 -9.10 13.66 -11.50
C SER A 18 -9.86 12.37 -11.20
N PRO A 19 -10.94 12.43 -10.39
CA PRO A 19 -11.81 11.26 -10.21
C PRO A 19 -12.39 10.69 -11.50
N GLU A 20 -12.67 11.54 -12.48
CA GLU A 20 -13.25 11.17 -13.78
C GLU A 20 -12.22 10.50 -14.70
N THR A 21 -10.94 10.81 -14.50
CA THR A 21 -9.84 10.23 -15.26
C THR A 21 -8.97 9.32 -14.40
N ALA A 22 -9.54 8.73 -13.36
CA ALA A 22 -8.83 7.86 -12.44
C ALA A 22 -8.14 6.68 -13.14
N TRP A 23 -7.03 6.25 -12.59
CA TRP A 23 -6.41 4.95 -12.92
C TRP A 23 -7.22 3.80 -12.33
N LYS A 24 -7.02 2.62 -12.86
CA LYS A 24 -7.73 1.43 -12.39
C LYS A 24 -6.94 0.64 -11.35
N THR A 25 -5.64 0.46 -11.55
CA THR A 25 -4.84 -0.50 -10.78
C THR A 25 -3.84 0.16 -9.85
N LEU A 26 -3.52 -0.53 -8.75
CA LEU A 26 -2.41 -0.15 -7.89
C LEU A 26 -1.06 -0.34 -8.59
N ARG A 27 -0.99 -1.25 -9.58
CA ARG A 27 0.19 -1.38 -10.45
C ARG A 27 0.50 -0.07 -11.14
N LYS A 28 -0.51 0.58 -11.71
CA LYS A 28 -0.34 1.89 -12.37
C LYS A 28 0.13 2.95 -11.38
N ALA A 29 -0.52 3.04 -10.22
CA ALA A 29 -0.09 3.95 -9.16
C ALA A 29 1.34 3.68 -8.68
N SER A 30 1.72 2.40 -8.60
CA SER A 30 3.07 1.97 -8.22
C SER A 30 4.13 2.30 -9.27
N SER A 31 3.74 2.63 -10.49
CA SER A 31 4.66 3.03 -11.56
C SER A 31 5.17 4.48 -11.44
N ILE A 32 4.60 5.26 -10.53
CA ILE A 32 5.07 6.62 -10.27
C ILE A 32 6.51 6.57 -9.78
N ARG A 33 7.39 7.25 -10.46
CA ARG A 33 8.82 7.22 -10.14
C ARG A 33 9.16 8.01 -8.89
N LYS A 34 8.50 9.15 -8.71
CA LYS A 34 8.72 10.03 -7.58
C LYS A 34 7.51 10.94 -7.36
N LEU A 35 7.00 10.98 -6.13
CA LEU A 35 6.08 12.01 -5.68
C LEU A 35 6.87 13.08 -4.95
N THR A 36 6.55 14.34 -5.20
CA THR A 36 7.16 15.49 -4.54
C THR A 36 6.19 16.18 -3.59
N ALA A 37 6.62 17.26 -2.95
CA ALA A 37 5.83 17.99 -1.95
C ALA A 37 4.39 18.25 -2.41
N GLY A 38 3.43 17.88 -1.57
CA GLY A 38 1.99 18.00 -1.84
C GLY A 38 1.43 16.96 -2.81
N GLY A 39 2.26 16.06 -3.35
CA GLY A 39 1.79 14.96 -4.21
C GLY A 39 0.92 13.98 -3.45
N LYS A 40 -0.08 13.40 -4.12
CA LYS A 40 -1.01 12.47 -3.50
C LYS A 40 -1.31 11.27 -4.38
N ILE A 41 -1.54 10.12 -3.75
CA ILE A 41 -2.24 8.97 -4.34
C ILE A 41 -3.50 8.76 -3.50
N LEU A 42 -4.65 8.87 -4.13
CA LEU A 42 -5.95 8.80 -3.47
C LEU A 42 -6.74 7.62 -4.03
N LEU A 43 -7.10 6.70 -3.15
CA LEU A 43 -7.86 5.51 -3.47
C LEU A 43 -9.35 5.74 -3.20
N LYS A 44 -10.22 5.26 -4.08
CA LYS A 44 -11.65 5.47 -3.94
C LYS A 44 -12.22 4.72 -2.74
N ALA A 45 -12.90 5.46 -1.86
CA ALA A 45 -13.62 4.89 -0.72
C ALA A 45 -14.66 3.86 -1.18
N GLY A 46 -14.87 2.82 -0.37
CA GLY A 46 -15.84 1.77 -0.66
C GLY A 46 -15.38 0.72 -1.68
N CYS A 47 -14.16 0.83 -2.20
CA CYS A 47 -13.62 -0.08 -3.20
C CYS A 47 -12.55 -1.00 -2.63
N THR A 48 -12.31 -2.12 -3.33
CA THR A 48 -11.31 -3.12 -2.95
C THR A 48 -10.41 -3.46 -4.14
N TRP A 49 -9.11 -3.52 -3.89
CA TRP A 49 -8.11 -4.07 -4.81
C TRP A 49 -7.67 -5.43 -4.27
N ASN A 50 -7.97 -6.50 -5.01
CA ASN A 50 -7.64 -7.88 -4.62
C ASN A 50 -6.41 -8.38 -5.35
N GLY A 51 -5.48 -8.99 -4.62
CA GLY A 51 -4.25 -9.53 -5.19
C GLY A 51 -3.37 -8.47 -5.80
N GLU A 52 -3.32 -7.29 -5.19
CA GLU A 52 -2.52 -6.16 -5.63
C GLU A 52 -1.68 -5.59 -4.48
N GLN A 53 -0.57 -4.99 -4.85
CA GLN A 53 0.33 -4.27 -3.96
C GLN A 53 0.39 -2.80 -4.37
N LEU A 54 0.41 -1.90 -3.39
CA LEU A 54 0.81 -0.51 -3.61
C LEU A 54 2.25 -0.31 -3.16
N LEU A 55 3.12 0.01 -4.11
CA LEU A 55 4.51 0.36 -3.85
C LEU A 55 4.72 1.86 -4.10
N VAL A 56 5.19 2.57 -3.08
CA VAL A 56 5.55 3.99 -3.18
C VAL A 56 7.05 4.11 -2.94
N LYS A 57 7.76 4.63 -3.93
CA LYS A 57 9.22 4.78 -3.88
C LYS A 57 9.63 6.24 -3.99
N ASN A 58 10.66 6.58 -3.23
CA ASN A 58 11.38 7.85 -3.37
C ASN A 58 10.46 9.08 -3.26
N ALA A 59 9.37 8.97 -2.48
CA ALA A 59 8.51 10.11 -2.23
C ALA A 59 9.25 11.14 -1.36
N GLU A 60 9.16 12.39 -1.74
CA GLU A 60 9.93 13.48 -1.14
C GLU A 60 9.02 14.68 -0.88
N GLY A 61 8.26 14.59 0.20
CA GLY A 61 7.47 15.70 0.71
C GLY A 61 8.29 16.66 1.54
N THR A 62 7.63 17.68 2.04
CA THR A 62 8.15 18.57 3.09
C THR A 62 7.25 18.50 4.33
N ALA A 63 7.69 19.03 5.44
CA ALA A 63 6.88 19.06 6.67
C ALA A 63 5.57 19.85 6.46
N GLU A 64 5.62 20.93 5.68
CA GLU A 64 4.47 21.79 5.38
C GLU A 64 3.58 21.20 4.28
N ASN A 65 4.15 20.45 3.35
CA ASN A 65 3.46 19.84 2.23
C ASN A 65 3.88 18.37 2.08
N PRO A 66 3.44 17.48 2.98
CA PRO A 66 3.78 16.06 2.88
C PRO A 66 3.18 15.42 1.62
N VAL A 67 3.80 14.33 1.21
CA VAL A 67 3.15 13.40 0.27
C VAL A 67 2.06 12.64 1.03
N VAL A 68 0.90 12.46 0.44
CA VAL A 68 -0.23 11.76 1.08
C VAL A 68 -0.66 10.55 0.26
N ILE A 69 -0.71 9.41 0.90
CA ILE A 69 -1.36 8.21 0.40
C ILE A 69 -2.63 8.03 1.23
N GLY A 70 -3.78 8.16 0.60
CA GLY A 70 -5.05 8.17 1.33
C GLY A 70 -6.24 7.80 0.46
N SER A 71 -7.40 8.35 0.82
CA SER A 71 -8.66 8.03 0.16
C SER A 71 -9.38 9.28 -0.35
N TYR A 72 -10.30 9.08 -1.29
CA TYR A 72 -11.23 10.10 -1.74
C TYR A 72 -12.64 9.53 -1.86
N GLY A 73 -13.62 10.43 -1.93
CA GLY A 73 -15.03 10.06 -1.93
C GLY A 73 -15.53 9.67 -0.55
N GLU A 74 -16.79 9.33 -0.47
CA GLU A 74 -17.45 8.93 0.76
C GLU A 74 -17.65 7.43 0.82
N GLY A 75 -17.66 6.88 2.03
CA GLY A 75 -17.89 5.47 2.28
C GLY A 75 -16.81 4.84 3.16
N ALA A 76 -16.77 3.52 3.15
CA ALA A 76 -15.79 2.75 3.90
C ALA A 76 -14.38 3.02 3.38
N LYS A 77 -13.38 2.83 4.24
CA LYS A 77 -11.98 2.90 3.83
C LYS A 77 -11.72 1.99 2.63
N PRO A 78 -10.97 2.46 1.62
CA PRO A 78 -10.57 1.62 0.51
C PRO A 78 -9.71 0.45 1.02
N VAL A 79 -9.99 -0.74 0.50
CA VAL A 79 -9.33 -1.97 0.92
C VAL A 79 -8.23 -2.34 -0.06
N ILE A 80 -7.02 -2.47 0.44
CA ILE A 80 -5.92 -3.11 -0.28
C ILE A 80 -5.76 -4.51 0.29
N ASN A 81 -6.12 -5.51 -0.50
CA ASN A 81 -6.01 -6.91 -0.13
C ASN A 81 -4.87 -7.55 -0.91
N GLY A 82 -3.76 -7.81 -0.23
CA GLY A 82 -2.62 -8.51 -0.83
C GLY A 82 -2.89 -9.99 -1.14
N ASN A 83 -3.93 -10.56 -0.53
CA ASN A 83 -4.37 -11.93 -0.77
C ASN A 83 -3.24 -12.96 -0.65
N GLY A 84 -2.40 -12.82 0.37
CA GLY A 84 -1.26 -13.69 0.59
C GLY A 84 -0.10 -13.47 -0.39
N ALA A 85 0.06 -12.25 -0.86
CA ALA A 85 1.01 -11.86 -1.91
C ALA A 85 0.79 -12.64 -3.22
N ASN A 86 -0.45 -12.94 -3.49
CA ASN A 86 -0.87 -13.50 -4.78
C ASN A 86 -1.15 -12.36 -5.76
N TRP A 87 -0.07 -11.71 -6.20
CA TRP A 87 -0.16 -10.53 -7.04
C TRP A 87 -0.69 -10.85 -8.42
N THR A 88 -1.59 -9.99 -8.92
CA THR A 88 -2.03 -10.01 -10.33
C THR A 88 -0.95 -9.49 -11.27
N TYR A 89 0.09 -8.91 -10.72
CA TYR A 89 1.29 -8.44 -11.44
C TYR A 89 2.53 -8.63 -10.56
N ALA A 90 3.69 -8.72 -11.18
CA ALA A 90 4.94 -8.93 -10.47
C ALA A 90 5.65 -7.61 -10.17
N THR A 91 5.61 -7.12 -8.94
CA THR A 91 6.52 -6.08 -8.48
C THR A 91 7.80 -6.65 -7.90
N LYS A 92 7.76 -7.84 -7.35
CA LYS A 92 8.86 -8.56 -6.70
C LYS A 92 9.60 -7.75 -5.61
N GLU A 93 9.00 -6.67 -5.16
CA GLU A 93 9.48 -5.97 -3.98
C GLU A 93 9.08 -6.78 -2.74
N ASP A 94 8.97 -6.22 -1.61
CA ASP A 94 8.54 -6.94 -0.41
C ASP A 94 7.14 -7.58 -0.56
N LEU A 95 6.83 -8.58 0.25
CA LEU A 95 5.52 -9.24 0.27
C LEU A 95 4.52 -8.48 1.16
N ALA A 96 4.57 -7.15 1.14
CA ALA A 96 3.65 -6.26 1.83
C ALA A 96 2.54 -5.79 0.90
N ALA A 97 1.31 -5.67 1.41
CA ALA A 97 0.21 -5.09 0.64
C ALA A 97 0.46 -3.61 0.32
N VAL A 98 1.06 -2.88 1.26
CA VAL A 98 1.55 -1.51 1.06
C VAL A 98 3.02 -1.44 1.43
N HIS A 99 3.85 -0.99 0.50
CA HIS A 99 5.28 -0.83 0.70
C HIS A 99 5.71 0.61 0.44
N ILE A 100 6.21 1.27 1.46
CA ILE A 100 6.76 2.62 1.39
C ILE A 100 8.27 2.52 1.47
N LYS A 101 8.96 2.84 0.38
CA LYS A 101 10.40 2.65 0.26
C LYS A 101 11.12 3.97 0.01
N ASN A 102 12.17 4.22 0.78
CA ASN A 102 13.06 5.38 0.60
C ASN A 102 12.29 6.70 0.47
N SER A 103 11.33 6.93 1.36
CA SER A 103 10.43 8.07 1.30
C SER A 103 10.45 8.86 2.60
N GLN A 104 10.24 10.17 2.49
CA GLN A 104 10.22 11.06 3.65
C GLN A 104 9.12 12.12 3.56
N ASN A 105 8.73 12.65 4.70
CA ASN A 105 7.61 13.60 4.83
C ASN A 105 6.39 13.06 4.08
N ILE A 106 5.99 11.85 4.44
CA ILE A 106 4.89 11.11 3.84
C ILE A 106 3.87 10.69 4.90
N VAL A 107 2.60 10.80 4.56
CA VAL A 107 1.47 10.35 5.38
C VAL A 107 0.75 9.24 4.66
N VAL A 108 0.51 8.13 5.36
CA VAL A 108 -0.35 7.03 4.88
C VAL A 108 -1.56 6.97 5.81
N GLU A 109 -2.75 7.20 5.26
CA GLU A 109 -3.95 7.34 6.08
C GLU A 109 -5.22 6.83 5.41
N ASN A 110 -6.22 6.50 6.25
CA ASN A 110 -7.58 6.15 5.85
C ASN A 110 -7.69 4.93 4.92
N LEU A 111 -6.80 3.97 5.07
CA LEU A 111 -6.76 2.73 4.31
C LEU A 111 -7.15 1.53 5.19
N ASP A 112 -7.74 0.53 4.56
CA ASP A 112 -7.96 -0.80 5.12
C ASP A 112 -7.01 -1.76 4.40
N ILE A 113 -6.09 -2.37 5.14
CA ILE A 113 -4.98 -3.14 4.58
C ILE A 113 -5.02 -4.56 5.15
N THR A 114 -5.05 -5.54 4.27
CA THR A 114 -5.05 -6.96 4.64
C THR A 114 -4.14 -7.77 3.71
N ASN A 115 -3.63 -8.87 4.19
CA ASN A 115 -2.75 -9.73 3.41
C ASN A 115 -2.79 -11.16 3.96
N TRP A 116 -3.88 -11.85 3.68
CA TRP A 116 -4.12 -13.19 4.19
C TRP A 116 -3.88 -14.24 3.12
N ASP A 117 -3.02 -15.22 3.43
CA ASP A 117 -2.81 -16.40 2.61
C ASP A 117 -3.83 -17.48 2.97
N ALA A 118 -4.89 -17.59 2.17
CA ALA A 118 -5.94 -18.57 2.37
C ALA A 118 -5.48 -20.03 2.16
N SER A 119 -4.36 -20.25 1.48
CA SER A 119 -3.79 -21.59 1.33
C SER A 119 -3.27 -22.17 2.63
N ALA A 120 -2.96 -21.33 3.61
CA ALA A 120 -2.51 -21.76 4.93
C ALA A 120 -3.68 -22.12 5.87
N GLY A 121 -4.86 -21.58 5.63
CA GLY A 121 -6.07 -21.78 6.43
C GLY A 121 -7.03 -20.61 6.34
N GLU A 122 -8.22 -20.77 6.85
CA GLU A 122 -9.25 -19.74 6.84
C GLU A 122 -8.88 -18.54 7.75
N ILE A 123 -9.42 -17.37 7.43
CA ILE A 123 -9.32 -16.16 8.28
C ILE A 123 -9.86 -16.48 9.69
N GLY A 124 -9.16 -15.98 10.70
CA GLY A 124 -9.49 -16.22 12.10
C GLY A 124 -8.89 -17.50 12.69
N THR A 125 -8.15 -18.28 11.91
CA THR A 125 -7.34 -19.40 12.41
C THR A 125 -5.93 -18.93 12.77
N TYR A 126 -5.22 -19.71 13.59
CA TYR A 126 -3.81 -19.42 13.93
C TYR A 126 -2.84 -19.99 12.89
N LYS A 127 -3.27 -20.09 11.63
CA LYS A 127 -2.46 -20.65 10.57
C LYS A 127 -1.59 -19.58 9.94
N GLN A 128 -0.31 -19.87 9.83
CA GLN A 128 0.69 -19.01 9.21
C GLN A 128 0.95 -19.46 7.77
N SER A 129 1.14 -18.48 6.89
CA SER A 129 1.69 -18.72 5.57
C SER A 129 3.14 -19.17 5.64
N SER A 130 3.62 -19.84 4.60
CA SER A 130 5.05 -20.08 4.39
C SER A 130 5.80 -18.83 3.92
N LYS A 131 5.08 -17.78 3.55
CA LYS A 131 5.62 -16.51 3.04
C LYS A 131 5.77 -15.49 4.16
N LEU A 132 6.75 -14.61 4.04
CA LEU A 132 6.98 -13.46 4.94
C LEU A 132 6.05 -12.30 4.54
N LEU A 133 4.75 -12.46 4.81
CA LEU A 133 3.75 -11.46 4.47
C LEU A 133 3.74 -10.33 5.48
N SER A 134 3.50 -9.11 4.99
CA SER A 134 3.25 -7.93 5.81
C SER A 134 2.03 -7.17 5.30
N GLY A 135 1.37 -6.42 6.16
CA GLY A 135 0.33 -5.48 5.75
C GLY A 135 0.96 -4.22 5.15
N LEU A 136 1.75 -3.53 5.94
CA LEU A 136 2.45 -2.31 5.54
C LEU A 136 3.92 -2.39 5.98
N VAL A 137 4.81 -2.07 5.06
CA VAL A 137 6.25 -1.98 5.32
C VAL A 137 6.75 -0.58 4.99
N VAL A 138 7.54 -0.02 5.89
CA VAL A 138 8.33 1.19 5.66
C VAL A 138 9.79 0.78 5.66
N GLU A 139 10.46 1.03 4.54
CA GLU A 139 11.84 0.60 4.33
C GLU A 139 12.73 1.79 3.96
N ASN A 140 13.86 1.87 4.64
CA ASN A 140 14.99 2.70 4.21
C ASN A 140 16.12 1.77 3.76
N ARG A 141 16.41 1.76 2.48
CA ARG A 141 17.52 0.99 1.91
C ARG A 141 18.55 1.93 1.32
N ASP A 142 19.60 2.16 2.08
CA ASP A 142 20.76 2.96 1.67
C ASP A 142 20.40 4.38 1.19
N ALA A 143 19.32 4.96 1.71
CA ALA A 143 18.85 6.29 1.30
C ALA A 143 19.30 7.42 2.25
N GLY A 144 20.16 7.11 3.21
CA GLY A 144 20.59 8.08 4.23
C GLY A 144 19.52 8.30 5.28
N GLU A 145 19.51 9.47 5.90
CA GLU A 145 18.51 9.83 6.89
C GLU A 145 17.23 10.30 6.21
N LEU A 146 16.11 9.70 6.60
CA LEU A 146 14.78 10.04 6.09
C LEU A 146 13.91 10.51 7.26
N ALA A 147 13.19 11.61 7.06
CA ALA A 147 12.39 12.23 8.11
C ALA A 147 10.90 11.96 7.93
N ASN A 148 10.16 11.92 9.05
CA ASN A 148 8.70 12.08 9.13
C ASN A 148 7.90 11.13 8.23
N VAL A 149 7.85 9.87 8.60
CA VAL A 149 6.85 8.93 8.05
C VAL A 149 5.72 8.80 9.06
N THR A 150 4.51 9.17 8.65
CA THR A 150 3.31 9.12 9.49
C THR A 150 2.34 8.09 8.98
N ILE A 151 1.96 7.16 9.83
CA ILE A 151 0.95 6.13 9.55
C ILE A 151 -0.20 6.37 10.53
N ARG A 152 -1.38 6.74 10.03
CA ARG A 152 -2.52 7.08 10.90
C ARG A 152 -3.87 6.71 10.30
N ASN A 153 -4.86 6.45 11.15
CA ASN A 153 -6.23 6.14 10.73
C ASN A 153 -6.36 4.97 9.75
N ASN A 154 -5.43 4.04 9.76
CA ASN A 154 -5.51 2.83 8.96
C ASN A 154 -6.06 1.68 9.80
N LYS A 155 -6.73 0.74 9.13
CA LYS A 155 -7.04 -0.56 9.68
C LYS A 155 -6.12 -1.58 9.02
N ILE A 156 -5.22 -2.18 9.77
CA ILE A 156 -4.31 -3.22 9.28
C ILE A 156 -4.68 -4.49 10.02
N HIS A 157 -5.13 -5.50 9.29
CA HIS A 157 -5.69 -6.70 9.90
C HIS A 157 -5.58 -7.92 8.99
N ASP A 158 -5.80 -9.10 9.56
CA ASP A 158 -5.82 -10.36 8.84
C ASP A 158 -4.57 -10.53 7.95
N VAL A 159 -3.43 -10.54 8.61
CA VAL A 159 -2.12 -10.78 8.00
C VAL A 159 -1.53 -12.03 8.65
N ASN A 160 -1.35 -13.10 7.90
CA ASN A 160 -0.86 -14.38 8.42
C ASN A 160 0.53 -14.76 7.89
N GLY A 161 1.39 -13.78 7.70
CA GLY A 161 2.76 -14.01 7.30
C GLY A 161 3.51 -14.92 8.25
N LYS A 162 4.46 -15.65 7.70
CA LYS A 162 5.41 -16.43 8.50
C LYS A 162 6.12 -15.49 9.48
N MET A 163 6.03 -15.79 10.74
CA MET A 163 6.92 -15.15 11.71
C MET A 163 8.34 -15.64 11.43
N ALA A 164 9.22 -14.72 11.12
CA ALA A 164 10.64 -15.03 11.18
C ALA A 164 10.91 -15.42 12.62
N GLY A 165 10.94 -16.71 12.90
CA GLY A 165 11.29 -17.21 14.21
C GLY A 165 12.64 -16.65 14.52
N GLY A 166 12.73 -15.70 15.42
CA GLY A 166 13.93 -15.51 16.15
C GLY A 166 14.28 -16.90 16.62
N ALA A 167 15.39 -17.42 16.19
CA ALA A 167 15.85 -18.65 16.76
C ALA A 167 15.92 -18.40 18.25
N ASP A 168 14.92 -18.89 18.95
CA ASP A 168 15.01 -19.07 20.37
C ASP A 168 16.11 -20.08 20.56
N LYS A 169 17.29 -19.56 20.63
CA LYS A 169 18.46 -20.30 21.04
C LYS A 169 18.61 -20.03 22.52
N GLY A 170 17.75 -20.74 23.28
CA GLY A 170 17.98 -20.86 24.68
C GLY A 170 19.40 -21.33 24.96
#